data_a5dc40f84be6b917de3a087d29271f38
#
_entry.id   a5dc40f84be6b917de3a087d29271f38
#
_cell.length_a   1.000
_cell.length_b   1.000
_cell.length_c   1.000
_cell.angle_alpha   90.00
_cell.angle_beta   90.00
_cell.angle_gamma   90.00
#
_symmetry.space_group_name_H-M   'P 1'
#
loop_
_entity.id
_entity.type
_entity.pdbx_description
1 polymer ?
#
loop_
_entity_poly.entity_id
_entity_poly.type
_entity_poly.pdbx_seq_one_letter_code
_entity_poly.pdbx_strand_id
1 'polypeptide(L)'
;MNQNSKLFFLDAYALIYRAYYAIIKNPRINSKGFNTSAILGFVNTLEDVLKKENPTHIGVAFDPPGPTFRHEAYEQYKAQREETPEAIRLSVPIIKDIIRAYRIPILEIAGYEADDVIGTLATKAGQQGITTYMMTPDKDYGQLVTDHVFMYRPKYGDKEFEVMGVEQVKAKFDIQSPVQVIDMLGLMGDASDNIPGCLLYTSDAADEED
;
A
#
# COMPACT_ATOMS: atom_id res chain seq x y z
N MET A 1 -9.00 -22.31 15.22
CA MET A 1 -8.00 -21.21 15.17
C MET A 1 -8.31 -20.27 16.33
N ASN A 2 -7.29 -19.76 17.03
CA ASN A 2 -7.51 -18.88 18.19
C ASN A 2 -8.25 -17.62 17.75
N GLN A 3 -9.32 -17.25 18.47
CA GLN A 3 -10.14 -16.04 18.26
C GLN A 3 -9.35 -14.72 18.35
N ASN A 4 -8.05 -14.77 18.55
CA ASN A 4 -7.15 -13.62 18.75
C ASN A 4 -6.07 -13.51 17.67
N SER A 5 -6.24 -14.12 16.49
CA SER A 5 -5.27 -14.03 15.42
C SER A 5 -5.33 -12.65 14.76
N LYS A 6 -4.19 -11.94 14.77
CA LYS A 6 -4.02 -10.62 14.19
C LYS A 6 -2.95 -10.70 13.09
N LEU A 7 -3.38 -10.56 11.84
CA LEU A 7 -2.55 -10.68 10.65
C LEU A 7 -2.29 -9.30 10.05
N PHE A 8 -1.03 -9.01 9.74
CA PHE A 8 -0.63 -7.79 9.02
C PHE A 8 0.01 -8.13 7.67
N PHE A 9 -0.43 -7.44 6.64
CA PHE A 9 0.25 -7.39 5.35
C PHE A 9 0.76 -5.98 5.09
N LEU A 10 2.05 -5.85 4.84
CA LEU A 10 2.72 -4.59 4.55
C LEU A 10 2.99 -4.48 3.06
N ASP A 11 2.54 -3.38 2.44
CA ASP A 11 2.91 -3.00 1.09
C ASP A 11 4.31 -2.35 1.13
N ALA A 12 5.31 -3.08 0.65
CA ALA A 12 6.69 -2.68 0.79
C ALA A 12 6.99 -1.38 0.05
N TYR A 13 6.65 -1.31 -1.24
CA TYR A 13 6.99 -0.13 -2.03
C TYR A 13 6.26 1.12 -1.58
N ALA A 14 4.99 1.03 -1.24
CA ALA A 14 4.24 2.16 -0.69
C ALA A 14 4.89 2.73 0.58
N LEU A 15 5.36 1.86 1.48
CA LEU A 15 6.07 2.27 2.70
C LEU A 15 7.48 2.78 2.44
N ILE A 16 8.22 2.18 1.51
CA ILE A 16 9.58 2.59 1.11
C ILE A 16 9.55 3.98 0.46
N TYR A 17 8.66 4.20 -0.51
CA TYR A 17 8.50 5.49 -1.16
C TYR A 17 8.09 6.57 -0.16
N ARG A 18 7.10 6.29 0.69
CA ARG A 18 6.70 7.20 1.76
C ARG A 18 7.87 7.58 2.67
N ALA A 19 8.67 6.60 3.09
CA ALA A 19 9.84 6.82 3.94
C ALA A 19 10.90 7.69 3.26
N TYR A 20 11.17 7.43 1.98
CA TYR A 20 12.12 8.19 1.18
C TYR A 20 11.70 9.65 1.02
N TYR A 21 10.46 9.88 0.60
CA TYR A 21 9.96 11.24 0.33
C TYR A 21 9.71 12.05 1.61
N ALA A 22 9.42 11.41 2.73
CA ALA A 22 9.21 12.11 4.00
C ALA A 22 10.42 12.95 4.45
N ILE A 23 11.63 12.56 4.08
CA ILE A 23 12.88 13.24 4.46
C ILE A 23 13.76 13.58 3.26
N ILE A 24 13.18 13.68 2.06
CA ILE A 24 13.92 13.97 0.81
C ILE A 24 14.71 15.28 0.87
N LYS A 25 14.21 16.29 1.60
CA LYS A 25 14.89 17.58 1.77
C LYS A 25 16.08 17.52 2.74
N ASN A 26 16.15 16.49 3.58
CA ASN A 26 17.24 16.29 4.54
C ASN A 26 17.55 14.78 4.63
N PRO A 27 18.10 14.18 3.58
CA PRO A 27 18.32 12.74 3.49
C PRO A 27 19.33 12.24 4.51
N ARG A 28 19.15 11.00 4.97
CA ARG A 28 20.06 10.32 5.87
C ARG A 28 21.17 9.64 5.07
N ILE A 29 22.32 10.31 4.99
CA ILE A 29 23.48 9.80 4.28
C ILE A 29 24.43 9.16 5.30
N ASN A 30 24.87 7.92 5.02
CA ASN A 30 25.88 7.26 5.86
C ASN A 30 27.29 7.73 5.51
N SER A 31 28.30 7.29 6.28
CA SER A 31 29.72 7.66 6.10
C SER A 31 30.32 7.25 4.74
N LYS A 32 29.63 6.38 3.98
CA LYS A 32 30.04 5.95 2.64
C LYS A 32 29.32 6.71 1.51
N GLY A 33 28.55 7.75 1.85
CA GLY A 33 27.78 8.54 0.88
C GLY A 33 26.46 7.89 0.44
N PHE A 34 26.05 6.76 1.06
CA PHE A 34 24.83 6.07 0.67
C PHE A 34 23.61 6.65 1.40
N ASN A 35 22.53 6.92 0.65
CA ASN A 35 21.26 7.42 1.20
C ASN A 35 20.48 6.27 1.85
N THR A 36 20.39 6.29 3.17
CA THR A 36 19.71 5.27 3.98
C THR A 36 18.30 5.67 4.40
N SER A 37 17.75 6.76 3.88
CA SER A 37 16.44 7.32 4.27
C SER A 37 15.31 6.31 4.16
N ALA A 38 15.23 5.64 3.02
CA ALA A 38 14.21 4.62 2.75
C ALA A 38 14.32 3.43 3.71
N ILE A 39 15.55 2.96 3.96
CA ILE A 39 15.81 1.84 4.88
C ILE A 39 15.39 2.23 6.30
N LEU A 40 15.87 3.38 6.79
CA LEU A 40 15.58 3.83 8.14
C LEU A 40 14.07 3.99 8.37
N GLY A 41 13.38 4.65 7.43
CA GLY A 41 11.95 4.89 7.58
C GLY A 41 11.12 3.61 7.49
N PHE A 42 11.48 2.69 6.58
CA PHE A 42 10.83 1.39 6.49
C PHE A 42 11.02 0.57 7.79
N VAL A 43 12.26 0.48 8.28
CA VAL A 43 12.58 -0.28 9.50
C VAL A 43 11.87 0.32 10.72
N ASN A 44 11.85 1.64 10.87
CA ASN A 44 11.11 2.29 11.95
C ASN A 44 9.62 1.95 11.90
N THR A 45 9.03 1.97 10.70
CA THR A 45 7.62 1.60 10.49
C THR A 45 7.37 0.14 10.86
N LEU A 46 8.24 -0.77 10.42
CA LEU A 46 8.16 -2.20 10.77
C LEU A 46 8.26 -2.43 12.29
N GLU A 47 9.24 -1.80 12.93
CA GLU A 47 9.44 -1.88 14.39
C GLU A 47 8.22 -1.33 15.16
N ASP A 48 7.64 -0.21 14.68
CA ASP A 48 6.43 0.37 15.27
C ASP A 48 5.25 -0.60 15.21
N VAL A 49 5.04 -1.25 14.07
CA VAL A 49 3.98 -2.26 13.92
C VAL A 49 4.23 -3.45 14.86
N LEU A 50 5.44 -3.97 14.88
CA LEU A 50 5.78 -5.12 15.73
C LEU A 50 5.58 -4.80 17.21
N LYS A 51 5.95 -3.60 17.66
CA LYS A 51 5.88 -3.20 19.08
C LYS A 51 4.49 -2.76 19.52
N LYS A 52 3.79 -1.95 18.69
CA LYS A 52 2.50 -1.35 19.07
C LYS A 52 1.33 -2.30 18.81
N GLU A 53 1.37 -2.98 17.67
CA GLU A 53 0.26 -3.82 17.22
C GLU A 53 0.40 -5.29 17.66
N ASN A 54 1.63 -5.72 17.96
CA ASN A 54 1.95 -7.09 18.37
C ASN A 54 1.24 -8.15 17.51
N PRO A 55 1.45 -8.15 16.18
CA PRO A 55 0.75 -9.06 15.28
C PRO A 55 1.13 -10.51 15.58
N THR A 56 0.15 -11.43 15.48
CA THR A 56 0.43 -12.87 15.57
C THR A 56 1.05 -13.40 14.28
N HIS A 57 0.72 -12.77 13.15
CA HIS A 57 1.24 -13.08 11.82
C HIS A 57 1.51 -11.79 11.06
N ILE A 58 2.58 -11.77 10.29
CA ILE A 58 2.96 -10.62 9.46
C ILE A 58 3.61 -11.11 8.17
N GLY A 59 3.35 -10.42 7.06
CA GLY A 59 4.01 -10.63 5.77
C GLY A 59 4.25 -9.30 5.08
N VAL A 60 5.31 -9.23 4.27
CA VAL A 60 5.66 -8.04 3.49
C VAL A 60 5.60 -8.37 2.01
N ALA A 61 4.74 -7.70 1.26
CA ALA A 61 4.57 -7.88 -0.16
C ALA A 61 5.42 -6.90 -0.96
N PHE A 62 6.03 -7.40 -2.02
CA PHE A 62 6.80 -6.63 -2.99
C PHE A 62 6.26 -6.86 -4.39
N ASP A 63 6.27 -5.81 -5.20
CA ASP A 63 6.10 -5.97 -6.64
C ASP A 63 7.30 -6.74 -7.20
N PRO A 64 7.07 -7.75 -8.04
CA PRO A 64 8.15 -8.46 -8.71
C PRO A 64 8.78 -7.58 -9.79
N PRO A 65 10.03 -7.86 -10.18
CA PRO A 65 10.61 -7.26 -11.36
C PRO A 65 9.90 -7.78 -12.63
N GLY A 66 9.63 -6.87 -13.58
CA GLY A 66 9.05 -7.21 -14.88
C GLY A 66 7.55 -6.89 -15.01
N PRO A 67 6.97 -7.18 -16.16
CA PRO A 67 5.58 -6.87 -16.45
C PRO A 67 4.63 -7.77 -15.64
N THR A 68 3.46 -7.24 -15.36
CA THR A 68 2.34 -7.96 -14.76
C THR A 68 1.25 -8.19 -15.81
N PHE A 69 0.24 -9.00 -15.50
CA PHE A 69 -0.89 -9.26 -16.39
C PHE A 69 -1.60 -7.97 -16.85
N ARG A 70 -1.51 -6.87 -16.06
CA ARG A 70 -2.08 -5.56 -16.43
C ARG A 70 -1.34 -4.92 -17.61
N HIS A 71 -0.02 -5.09 -17.67
CA HIS A 71 0.80 -4.62 -18.80
C HIS A 71 0.49 -5.41 -20.08
N GLU A 72 0.16 -6.70 -19.95
CA GLU A 72 -0.27 -7.54 -21.08
C GLU A 72 -1.66 -7.14 -21.59
N ALA A 73 -2.57 -6.78 -20.67
CA ALA A 73 -3.93 -6.36 -21.00
C ALA A 73 -4.02 -4.93 -21.53
N TYR A 74 -3.13 -4.03 -21.06
CA TYR A 74 -3.12 -2.62 -21.41
C TYR A 74 -1.69 -2.09 -21.50
N GLU A 75 -1.19 -1.92 -22.72
CA GLU A 75 0.21 -1.53 -23.00
C GLU A 75 0.62 -0.19 -22.36
N GLN A 76 -0.35 0.73 -22.20
CA GLN A 76 -0.09 2.03 -21.58
C GLN A 76 -0.15 2.03 -20.05
N TYR A 77 -0.42 0.88 -19.44
CA TYR A 77 -0.47 0.76 -17.99
C TYR A 77 0.86 1.19 -17.35
N LYS A 78 0.81 2.21 -16.50
CA LYS A 78 1.98 2.79 -15.80
C LYS A 78 3.11 3.30 -16.73
N ALA A 79 2.85 3.46 -18.04
CA ALA A 79 3.88 3.82 -19.02
C ALA A 79 4.51 5.21 -18.78
N GLN A 80 3.80 6.14 -18.12
CA GLN A 80 4.30 7.47 -17.78
C GLN A 80 5.03 7.53 -16.45
N ARG A 81 5.11 6.42 -15.68
CA ARG A 81 5.81 6.42 -14.40
C ARG A 81 7.29 6.65 -14.60
N GLU A 82 7.83 7.58 -13.83
CA GLU A 82 9.27 7.81 -13.77
C GLU A 82 10.01 6.58 -13.23
N GLU A 83 11.27 6.46 -13.61
CA GLU A 83 12.12 5.40 -13.06
C GLU A 83 12.23 5.51 -11.54
N THR A 84 12.25 4.36 -10.89
CA THR A 84 12.46 4.29 -9.43
C THR A 84 13.78 4.99 -9.06
N PRO A 85 13.76 5.97 -8.13
CA PRO A 85 14.98 6.65 -7.69
C PRO A 85 16.08 5.66 -7.30
N GLU A 86 17.30 5.92 -7.71
CA GLU A 86 18.45 5.03 -7.46
C GLU A 86 18.60 4.68 -5.98
N ALA A 87 18.40 5.64 -5.08
CA ALA A 87 18.47 5.42 -3.65
C ALA A 87 17.43 4.39 -3.15
N ILE A 88 16.23 4.38 -3.73
CA ILE A 88 15.22 3.35 -3.43
C ILE A 88 15.66 2.01 -4.01
N ARG A 89 16.04 1.98 -5.28
CA ARG A 89 16.49 0.76 -5.98
C ARG A 89 17.62 0.05 -5.22
N LEU A 90 18.61 0.80 -4.72
CA LEU A 90 19.71 0.27 -3.93
C LEU A 90 19.29 -0.12 -2.49
N SER A 91 18.24 0.48 -1.95
CA SER A 91 17.73 0.16 -0.61
C SER A 91 16.91 -1.14 -0.56
N VAL A 92 16.21 -1.49 -1.62
CA VAL A 92 15.30 -2.65 -1.65
C VAL A 92 15.99 -3.98 -1.29
N PRO A 93 17.15 -4.35 -1.83
CA PRO A 93 17.85 -5.57 -1.44
C PRO A 93 18.20 -5.59 0.05
N ILE A 94 18.65 -4.47 0.60
CA ILE A 94 19.01 -4.34 2.03
C ILE A 94 17.77 -4.48 2.90
N ILE A 95 16.65 -3.86 2.52
CA ILE A 95 15.38 -3.98 3.21
C ILE A 95 14.91 -5.45 3.21
N LYS A 96 15.00 -6.15 2.07
CA LYS A 96 14.68 -7.57 1.98
C LYS A 96 15.55 -8.43 2.90
N ASP A 97 16.84 -8.12 3.03
CA ASP A 97 17.75 -8.83 3.94
C ASP A 97 17.40 -8.57 5.42
N ILE A 98 17.00 -7.34 5.75
CA ILE A 98 16.51 -7.01 7.09
C ILE A 98 15.22 -7.79 7.39
N ILE A 99 14.25 -7.81 6.48
CA ILE A 99 12.99 -8.56 6.63
C ILE A 99 13.28 -10.06 6.86
N ARG A 100 14.22 -10.64 6.09
CA ARG A 100 14.66 -12.04 6.28
C ARG A 100 15.30 -12.26 7.66
N ALA A 101 16.11 -11.30 8.14
CA ALA A 101 16.72 -11.37 9.48
C ALA A 101 15.67 -11.35 10.60
N TYR A 102 14.55 -10.63 10.41
CA TYR A 102 13.38 -10.69 11.28
C TYR A 102 12.55 -11.99 11.12
N ARG A 103 12.92 -12.87 10.18
CA ARG A 103 12.16 -14.09 9.82
C ARG A 103 10.73 -13.81 9.38
N ILE A 104 10.51 -12.67 8.75
CA ILE A 104 9.21 -12.26 8.20
C ILE A 104 9.14 -12.77 6.74
N PRO A 105 8.04 -13.42 6.33
CA PRO A 105 7.84 -13.82 4.95
C PRO A 105 7.83 -12.63 3.99
N ILE A 106 8.57 -12.76 2.89
CA ILE A 106 8.49 -11.88 1.73
C ILE A 106 7.55 -12.52 0.72
N LEU A 107 6.54 -11.77 0.31
CA LEU A 107 5.52 -12.19 -0.65
C LEU A 107 5.80 -11.46 -1.97
N GLU A 108 6.29 -12.18 -2.95
CA GLU A 108 6.65 -11.66 -4.26
C GLU A 108 6.31 -12.71 -5.32
N ILE A 109 5.33 -12.44 -6.16
CA ILE A 109 4.77 -13.40 -7.12
C ILE A 109 4.92 -12.84 -8.53
N ALA A 110 5.68 -13.52 -9.38
CA ALA A 110 5.87 -13.09 -10.77
C ALA A 110 4.52 -12.93 -11.50
N GLY A 111 4.37 -11.83 -12.23
CA GLY A 111 3.17 -11.50 -12.99
C GLY A 111 2.04 -10.84 -12.20
N TYR A 112 2.17 -10.70 -10.87
CA TYR A 112 1.18 -10.06 -10.00
C TYR A 112 1.81 -8.95 -9.17
N GLU A 113 1.09 -7.86 -8.96
CA GLU A 113 1.53 -6.77 -8.10
C GLU A 113 1.35 -7.11 -6.61
N ALA A 114 2.01 -6.37 -5.73
CA ALA A 114 1.86 -6.53 -4.28
C ALA A 114 0.39 -6.44 -3.86
N ASP A 115 -0.38 -5.57 -4.50
CA ASP A 115 -1.81 -5.36 -4.26
C ASP A 115 -2.63 -6.63 -4.50
N ASP A 116 -2.35 -7.36 -5.59
CA ASP A 116 -3.04 -8.60 -5.92
C ASP A 116 -2.77 -9.67 -4.86
N VAL A 117 -1.51 -9.75 -4.42
CA VAL A 117 -1.07 -10.72 -3.42
C VAL A 117 -1.70 -10.41 -2.07
N ILE A 118 -1.59 -9.15 -1.62
CA ILE A 118 -2.19 -8.70 -0.35
C ILE A 118 -3.71 -8.87 -0.39
N GLY A 119 -4.37 -8.38 -1.45
CA GLY A 119 -5.82 -8.46 -1.60
C GLY A 119 -6.34 -9.89 -1.57
N THR A 120 -5.65 -10.79 -2.27
CA THR A 120 -6.00 -12.23 -2.29
C THR A 120 -5.87 -12.86 -0.91
N LEU A 121 -4.75 -12.62 -0.23
CA LEU A 121 -4.49 -13.22 1.07
C LEU A 121 -5.38 -12.61 2.17
N ALA A 122 -5.59 -11.29 2.16
CA ALA A 122 -6.45 -10.61 3.12
C ALA A 122 -7.91 -11.08 2.97
N THR A 123 -8.41 -11.21 1.75
CA THR A 123 -9.75 -11.74 1.49
C THR A 123 -9.92 -13.16 1.99
N LYS A 124 -8.95 -14.04 1.69
CA LYS A 124 -8.98 -15.44 2.17
C LYS A 124 -8.91 -15.54 3.69
N ALA A 125 -8.09 -14.69 4.33
CA ALA A 125 -7.97 -14.64 5.79
C ALA A 125 -9.28 -14.13 6.44
N GLY A 126 -9.86 -13.05 5.89
CA GLY A 126 -11.12 -12.49 6.36
C GLY A 126 -12.28 -13.48 6.26
N GLN A 127 -12.36 -14.25 5.16
CA GLN A 127 -13.34 -15.34 5.01
C GLN A 127 -13.22 -16.43 6.07
N GLN A 128 -12.04 -16.59 6.67
CA GLN A 128 -11.78 -17.50 7.78
C GLN A 128 -11.98 -16.86 9.15
N GLY A 129 -12.47 -15.62 9.21
CA GLY A 129 -12.66 -14.85 10.44
C GLY A 129 -11.37 -14.36 11.09
N ILE A 130 -10.27 -14.29 10.35
CA ILE A 130 -8.99 -13.77 10.85
C ILE A 130 -8.98 -12.25 10.71
N THR A 131 -8.79 -11.54 11.82
CA THR A 131 -8.61 -10.09 11.80
C THR A 131 -7.34 -9.72 11.04
N THR A 132 -7.51 -9.07 9.90
CA THR A 132 -6.45 -8.79 8.95
C THR A 132 -6.33 -7.29 8.70
N TYR A 133 -5.10 -6.78 8.73
CA TYR A 133 -4.76 -5.39 8.46
C TYR A 133 -3.87 -5.29 7.22
N MET A 134 -4.30 -4.51 6.25
CA MET A 134 -3.55 -4.15 5.05
C MET A 134 -2.88 -2.81 5.27
N MET A 135 -1.56 -2.82 5.46
CA MET A 135 -0.79 -1.63 5.76
C MET A 135 -0.29 -0.98 4.48
N THR A 136 -1.09 -0.04 3.99
CA THR A 136 -0.85 0.72 2.78
C THR A 136 -1.56 2.08 2.84
N PRO A 137 -1.02 3.15 2.25
CA PRO A 137 -1.74 4.41 2.05
C PRO A 137 -2.71 4.37 0.87
N ASP A 138 -2.64 3.34 0.03
CA ASP A 138 -3.39 3.25 -1.22
C ASP A 138 -4.90 3.12 -0.97
N LYS A 139 -5.66 4.02 -1.60
CA LYS A 139 -7.12 4.08 -1.51
C LYS A 139 -7.82 2.87 -2.11
N ASP A 140 -7.18 2.20 -3.08
CA ASP A 140 -7.77 1.11 -3.85
C ASP A 140 -8.08 -0.11 -2.98
N TYR A 141 -7.33 -0.28 -1.91
CA TYR A 141 -7.60 -1.31 -0.90
C TYR A 141 -8.92 -1.11 -0.14
N GLY A 142 -9.55 0.07 -0.24
CA GLY A 142 -10.85 0.33 0.36
C GLY A 142 -11.92 -0.67 -0.07
N GLN A 143 -11.85 -1.16 -1.32
CA GLN A 143 -12.77 -2.16 -1.87
C GLN A 143 -12.74 -3.52 -1.14
N LEU A 144 -11.64 -3.83 -0.46
CA LEU A 144 -11.38 -5.10 0.21
C LEU A 144 -11.80 -5.11 1.67
N VAL A 145 -12.20 -3.94 2.21
CA VAL A 145 -12.55 -3.79 3.63
C VAL A 145 -13.85 -4.51 3.96
N THR A 146 -13.80 -5.31 5.03
CA THR A 146 -14.94 -6.07 5.58
C THR A 146 -14.92 -6.01 7.11
N ASP A 147 -15.81 -6.77 7.77
CA ASP A 147 -15.83 -6.89 9.22
C ASP A 147 -14.54 -7.54 9.81
N HIS A 148 -13.76 -8.21 8.97
CA HIS A 148 -12.51 -8.87 9.37
C HIS A 148 -11.26 -8.33 8.67
N VAL A 149 -11.42 -7.49 7.64
CA VAL A 149 -10.32 -6.94 6.85
C VAL A 149 -10.35 -5.42 6.94
N PHE A 150 -9.25 -4.82 7.37
CA PHE A 150 -9.12 -3.40 7.63
C PHE A 150 -7.94 -2.82 6.88
N MET A 151 -8.04 -1.55 6.48
CA MET A 151 -6.85 -0.79 6.09
C MET A 151 -6.18 -0.24 7.34
N TYR A 152 -4.85 -0.30 7.37
CA TYR A 152 -4.00 0.32 8.37
C TYR A 152 -3.10 1.33 7.67
N ARG A 153 -3.46 2.60 7.74
CA ARG A 153 -2.83 3.64 6.91
C ARG A 153 -2.22 4.76 7.74
N PRO A 154 -1.16 5.40 7.24
CA PRO A 154 -0.61 6.60 7.90
C PRO A 154 -1.63 7.73 7.90
N LYS A 155 -1.81 8.37 9.04
CA LYS A 155 -2.54 9.63 9.15
C LYS A 155 -1.81 10.74 8.41
N TYR A 156 -2.54 11.55 7.67
CA TYR A 156 -1.96 12.70 6.99
C TYR A 156 -1.51 13.77 8.01
N GLY A 157 -0.24 14.18 7.92
CA GLY A 157 0.33 15.21 8.82
C GLY A 157 0.74 14.72 10.21
N ASP A 158 0.55 13.44 10.51
CA ASP A 158 0.88 12.82 11.79
C ASP A 158 1.84 11.63 11.61
N LYS A 159 2.48 11.22 12.72
CA LYS A 159 3.27 9.98 12.75
C LYS A 159 2.43 8.76 13.12
N GLU A 160 1.16 8.97 13.40
CA GLU A 160 0.24 7.91 13.78
C GLU A 160 -0.36 7.21 12.57
N PHE A 161 -0.86 6.01 12.80
CA PHE A 161 -1.65 5.24 11.86
C PHE A 161 -3.11 5.26 12.27
N GLU A 162 -4.00 5.16 11.30
CA GLU A 162 -5.42 4.97 11.52
C GLU A 162 -5.90 3.65 10.96
N VAL A 163 -6.87 3.05 11.64
CA VAL A 163 -7.58 1.88 11.14
C VAL A 163 -8.83 2.33 10.43
N MET A 164 -9.00 1.90 9.19
CA MET A 164 -10.22 2.13 8.42
C MET A 164 -10.97 0.81 8.23
N GLY A 165 -12.12 0.72 8.86
CA GLY A 165 -13.12 -0.33 8.66
C GLY A 165 -14.22 0.10 7.69
N VAL A 166 -15.29 -0.69 7.63
CA VAL A 166 -16.42 -0.49 6.70
C VAL A 166 -17.01 0.92 6.79
N GLU A 167 -17.30 1.40 7.99
CA GLU A 167 -17.95 2.70 8.17
C GLU A 167 -17.03 3.88 7.80
N GLN A 168 -15.72 3.76 8.07
CA GLN A 168 -14.74 4.79 7.69
C GLN A 168 -14.57 4.86 6.16
N VAL A 169 -14.55 3.70 5.49
CA VAL A 169 -14.49 3.65 4.02
C VAL A 169 -15.75 4.25 3.40
N LYS A 170 -16.93 3.87 3.89
CA LYS A 170 -18.21 4.42 3.42
C LYS A 170 -18.28 5.93 3.58
N ALA A 171 -17.90 6.43 4.76
CA ALA A 171 -17.91 7.87 5.03
C ALA A 171 -16.89 8.65 4.17
N LYS A 172 -15.70 8.05 3.93
CA LYS A 172 -14.64 8.69 3.15
C LYS A 172 -15.01 8.89 1.69
N PHE A 173 -15.70 7.90 1.11
CA PHE A 173 -16.00 7.87 -0.32
C PHE A 173 -17.47 8.23 -0.64
N ASP A 174 -18.28 8.53 0.38
CA ASP A 174 -19.71 8.78 0.28
C ASP A 174 -20.47 7.65 -0.44
N ILE A 175 -20.21 6.41 -0.03
CA ILE A 175 -20.76 5.18 -0.63
C ILE A 175 -21.50 4.34 0.40
N GLN A 176 -22.35 3.41 -0.08
CA GLN A 176 -23.15 2.54 0.78
C GLN A 176 -22.44 1.24 1.16
N SER A 177 -21.45 0.81 0.36
CA SER A 177 -20.68 -0.43 0.57
C SER A 177 -19.25 -0.27 0.08
N PRO A 178 -18.24 -0.84 0.79
CA PRO A 178 -16.84 -0.79 0.37
C PRO A 178 -16.59 -1.27 -1.06
N VAL A 179 -17.36 -2.24 -1.55
CA VAL A 179 -17.20 -2.75 -2.93
C VAL A 179 -17.47 -1.67 -3.99
N GLN A 180 -18.27 -0.64 -3.69
CA GLN A 180 -18.53 0.48 -4.60
C GLN A 180 -17.30 1.38 -4.83
N VAL A 181 -16.23 1.22 -4.05
CA VAL A 181 -14.93 1.84 -4.36
C VAL A 181 -14.47 1.45 -5.76
N ILE A 182 -14.78 0.23 -6.23
CA ILE A 182 -14.45 -0.24 -7.58
C ILE A 182 -15.12 0.64 -8.63
N ASP A 183 -16.44 0.85 -8.51
CA ASP A 183 -17.20 1.64 -9.47
C ASP A 183 -16.75 3.10 -9.47
N MET A 184 -16.56 3.65 -8.28
CA MET A 184 -16.10 5.03 -8.10
C MET A 184 -14.72 5.26 -8.73
N LEU A 185 -13.75 4.41 -8.42
CA LEU A 185 -12.40 4.53 -8.97
C LEU A 185 -12.38 4.25 -10.47
N GLY A 186 -13.17 3.30 -10.94
CA GLY A 186 -13.34 3.03 -12.37
C GLY A 186 -13.87 4.24 -13.14
N LEU A 187 -14.78 5.01 -12.54
CA LEU A 187 -15.32 6.24 -13.14
C LEU A 187 -14.35 7.42 -13.02
N MET A 188 -13.64 7.54 -11.91
CA MET A 188 -12.65 8.61 -11.71
C MET A 188 -11.38 8.39 -12.53
N GLY A 189 -11.05 7.15 -12.87
CA GLY A 189 -9.78 6.78 -13.45
C GLY A 189 -8.62 6.84 -12.45
N ASP A 190 -7.42 6.55 -12.93
CA ASP A 190 -6.19 6.67 -12.15
C ASP A 190 -5.05 7.21 -13.01
N ALA A 191 -4.70 8.49 -12.78
CA ALA A 191 -3.61 9.12 -13.50
C ALA A 191 -2.26 8.47 -13.22
N SER A 192 -2.06 7.86 -12.04
CA SER A 192 -0.81 7.16 -11.70
C SER A 192 -0.63 5.87 -12.48
N ASP A 193 -1.72 5.25 -12.88
CA ASP A 193 -1.77 4.01 -13.66
C ASP A 193 -2.07 4.25 -15.15
N ASN A 194 -2.20 5.53 -15.54
CA ASN A 194 -2.55 5.95 -16.89
C ASN A 194 -3.94 5.47 -17.33
N ILE A 195 -4.87 5.37 -16.38
CA ILE A 195 -6.27 5.02 -16.65
C ILE A 195 -7.10 6.30 -16.77
N PRO A 196 -7.69 6.58 -17.95
CA PRO A 196 -8.50 7.77 -18.13
C PRO A 196 -9.78 7.68 -17.29
N GLY A 197 -10.15 8.80 -16.66
CA GLY A 197 -11.41 8.94 -15.94
C GLY A 197 -12.48 9.59 -16.79
N CYS A 198 -13.74 9.31 -16.50
CA CYS A 198 -14.88 9.96 -17.15
C CYS A 198 -15.55 11.03 -16.27
N LEU A 199 -15.28 11.06 -14.96
CA LEU A 199 -15.87 12.03 -14.03
C LEU A 199 -15.08 13.33 -13.85
N LEU A 200 -13.86 13.43 -14.37
CA LEU A 200 -13.03 14.65 -14.28
C LEU A 200 -13.69 15.87 -14.95
N TYR A 201 -14.51 15.63 -15.98
CA TYR A 201 -15.23 16.72 -16.65
C TYR A 201 -16.45 17.26 -15.88
N THR A 202 -16.93 16.52 -14.89
CA THR A 202 -18.08 16.95 -14.09
C THR A 202 -17.68 17.71 -12.83
N SER A 203 -16.48 17.49 -12.30
CA SER A 203 -15.95 18.28 -11.16
C SER A 203 -15.50 19.68 -11.60
N ASP A 204 -14.84 19.80 -12.75
CA ASP A 204 -14.42 21.11 -13.28
C ASP A 204 -15.61 21.97 -13.70
N ALA A 205 -16.70 21.37 -14.17
CA ALA A 205 -17.91 22.09 -14.52
C ALA A 205 -18.71 22.59 -13.30
N ALA A 206 -18.54 22.00 -12.14
CA ALA A 206 -19.16 22.44 -10.89
C ALA A 206 -18.40 23.61 -10.23
N ASP A 207 -17.09 23.72 -10.49
CA ASP A 207 -16.26 24.79 -9.95
C ASP A 207 -16.28 26.08 -10.80
N GLU A 208 -16.88 26.05 -12.00
CA GLU A 208 -17.02 27.23 -12.88
C GLU A 208 -18.33 28.03 -12.67
N GLU A 209 -19.24 27.59 -11.80
CA GLU A 209 -20.53 28.26 -11.54
C GLU A 209 -20.60 29.04 -10.20
N ASP A 210 -19.48 29.36 -9.53
CA ASP A 210 -19.46 30.26 -8.36
C ASP A 210 -18.71 31.59 -8.60
#